data_403de41317f20d95b06735fdc777ff3f
#
_entry.id   403de41317f20d95b06735fdc777ff3f
#
_cell.length_a   1.000
_cell.length_b   1.000
_cell.length_c   1.000
_cell.angle_alpha   90.00
_cell.angle_beta   90.00
_cell.angle_gamma   90.00
#
_symmetry.space_group_name_H-M   'P 1'
#
loop_
_entity.id
_entity.type
_entity.pdbx_description
1 polymer ?
#
loop_
_entity_poly.entity_id
_entity_poly.type
_entity_poly.pdbx_seq_one_letter_code
_entity_poly.pdbx_strand_id
1 'polypeptide(L)'
;MTQAKDLLSPFNPYMERLLDEYKYPKTTRAAIAGLRHYTVDGEEQPLPSVTTVLSKTKPKADRESIERWKAKVGEKEANKIKNDAAARGTVMHGLIEDWLHSKWHLDMTDTGQEAHRMANVIIRQGLNGERYGIQKVYGIEATLYYPGLYAGSADLIATWGTGTVKESLHKLSIIDFKQTNKPKQRAWIGDYFLQSAAYAMAHDAVYGTNIEQGVILMCSRDGFFQHFVIEGEEFRQAKYNFLGRLSEFYSSMDNNSNALVSGAG
;
A
#
# COMPACT_ATOMS: atom_id res chain seq x y z
N MET A 1 -22.11 20.74 -4.18
CA MET A 1 -22.34 20.51 -2.72
C MET A 1 -22.62 19.02 -2.55
N THR A 2 -21.70 18.28 -1.93
CA THR A 2 -21.90 16.88 -1.56
C THR A 2 -22.98 16.87 -0.48
N GLN A 3 -24.10 16.18 -0.71
CA GLN A 3 -25.17 16.12 0.29
C GLN A 3 -24.68 15.32 1.51
N ALA A 4 -25.11 15.68 2.72
CA ALA A 4 -24.79 14.96 3.95
C ALA A 4 -25.12 13.44 3.84
N LYS A 5 -26.13 13.08 3.03
CA LYS A 5 -26.42 11.69 2.63
C LYS A 5 -25.24 10.94 2.03
N ASP A 6 -24.39 11.63 1.28
CA ASP A 6 -23.26 11.01 0.57
C ASP A 6 -22.07 10.74 1.51
N LEU A 7 -22.02 11.47 2.63
CA LEU A 7 -21.00 11.28 3.68
C LEU A 7 -21.39 10.19 4.69
N LEU A 8 -22.68 9.81 4.70
CA LEU A 8 -23.28 9.06 5.80
C LEU A 8 -23.87 7.70 5.40
N SER A 9 -23.56 7.16 4.22
CA SER A 9 -24.03 5.82 3.89
C SER A 9 -23.08 4.77 4.47
N PRO A 10 -23.47 4.05 5.54
CA PRO A 10 -22.64 2.98 6.12
C PRO A 10 -22.74 1.69 5.29
N PHE A 11 -23.52 1.71 4.22
CA PHE A 11 -23.78 0.51 3.46
C PHE A 11 -22.55 0.12 2.63
N ASN A 12 -21.84 -0.86 3.13
CA ASN A 12 -20.87 -1.61 2.36
C ASN A 12 -21.55 -2.86 1.78
N PRO A 13 -21.86 -2.89 0.47
CA PRO A 13 -22.48 -4.06 -0.15
C PRO A 13 -21.55 -5.30 -0.13
N TYR A 14 -20.30 -5.14 0.33
CA TYR A 14 -19.29 -6.20 0.34
C TYR A 14 -19.09 -6.84 1.71
N MET A 15 -19.74 -6.34 2.79
CA MET A 15 -19.64 -6.99 4.11
C MET A 15 -20.07 -8.46 4.08
N GLU A 16 -21.07 -8.78 3.28
CA GLU A 16 -21.52 -10.16 3.06
C GLU A 16 -20.51 -10.99 2.25
N ARG A 17 -19.47 -10.34 1.69
CA ARG A 17 -18.46 -10.93 0.81
C ARG A 17 -17.07 -11.00 1.44
N LEU A 18 -16.92 -10.56 2.69
CA LEU A 18 -15.69 -10.77 3.44
C LEU A 18 -15.56 -12.27 3.77
N LEU A 19 -14.56 -12.90 3.18
CA LEU A 19 -14.31 -14.34 3.31
C LEU A 19 -13.23 -14.57 4.37
N ASP A 20 -13.49 -15.44 5.35
CA ASP A 20 -12.50 -15.93 6.31
C ASP A 20 -11.73 -17.14 5.75
N GLU A 21 -11.24 -17.00 4.51
CA GLU A 21 -10.51 -18.06 3.81
C GLU A 21 -9.05 -18.14 4.25
N TYR A 22 -8.44 -16.98 4.52
CA TYR A 22 -7.05 -16.88 4.93
C TYR A 22 -6.94 -16.30 6.34
N LYS A 23 -6.14 -16.96 7.19
CA LYS A 23 -5.89 -16.48 8.56
C LYS A 23 -4.61 -15.66 8.59
N TYR A 24 -4.73 -14.36 8.49
CA TYR A 24 -3.58 -13.45 8.54
C TYR A 24 -3.01 -13.37 9.96
N PRO A 25 -1.67 -13.39 10.11
CA PRO A 25 -1.03 -13.38 11.41
C PRO A 25 -1.26 -12.04 12.11
N LYS A 26 -1.42 -12.09 13.43
CA LYS A 26 -1.29 -10.91 14.26
C LYS A 26 0.19 -10.57 14.39
N THR A 27 0.52 -9.31 14.21
CA THR A 27 1.90 -8.85 14.27
C THR A 27 2.02 -7.60 15.10
N THR A 28 3.19 -7.39 15.67
CA THR A 28 3.57 -6.13 16.29
C THR A 28 4.58 -5.40 15.43
N ARG A 29 4.44 -4.08 15.33
CA ARG A 29 5.38 -3.20 14.62
C ARG A 29 6.40 -2.66 15.62
N ALA A 30 7.67 -2.79 15.32
CA ALA A 30 8.78 -2.24 16.10
C ALA A 30 9.71 -1.41 15.21
N ALA A 31 10.39 -0.45 15.81
CA ALA A 31 11.50 0.26 15.17
C ALA A 31 12.82 -0.32 15.67
N ILE A 32 13.58 -0.97 14.79
CA ILE A 32 14.92 -1.50 15.07
C ILE A 32 15.91 -0.64 14.28
N ALA A 33 16.85 0.01 14.97
CA ALA A 33 17.76 0.99 14.39
C ALA A 33 17.05 2.06 13.52
N GLY A 34 15.86 2.51 13.97
CA GLY A 34 15.05 3.49 13.25
C GLY A 34 14.30 2.96 12.01
N LEU A 35 14.36 1.66 11.75
CA LEU A 35 13.72 1.00 10.63
C LEU A 35 12.51 0.19 11.10
N ARG A 36 11.40 0.27 10.34
CA ARG A 36 10.20 -0.50 10.65
C ARG A 36 10.41 -1.98 10.41
N HIS A 37 10.13 -2.77 11.45
CA HIS A 37 10.12 -4.22 11.43
C HIS A 37 8.78 -4.75 11.93
N TYR A 38 8.51 -6.01 11.63
CA TYR A 38 7.35 -6.75 12.10
C TYR A 38 7.83 -7.99 12.85
N THR A 39 7.33 -8.18 14.07
CA THR A 39 7.44 -9.46 14.76
C THR A 39 6.25 -10.31 14.33
N VAL A 40 6.51 -11.47 13.75
CA VAL A 40 5.51 -12.41 13.23
C VAL A 40 5.62 -13.70 14.03
N ASP A 41 4.49 -14.22 14.50
CA ASP A 41 4.47 -15.49 15.25
C ASP A 41 5.03 -16.62 14.38
N GLY A 42 6.01 -17.35 14.93
CA GLY A 42 6.70 -18.43 14.23
C GLY A 42 7.99 -18.02 13.48
N GLU A 43 8.27 -16.73 13.38
CA GLU A 43 9.54 -16.22 12.86
C GLU A 43 10.54 -15.99 14.00
N GLU A 44 11.80 -16.43 13.83
CA GLU A 44 12.83 -16.30 14.84
C GLU A 44 13.30 -14.85 15.05
N GLN A 45 13.24 -14.05 14.00
CA GLN A 45 13.73 -12.66 14.01
C GLN A 45 12.64 -11.72 13.45
N PRO A 46 12.61 -10.47 13.92
CA PRO A 46 11.76 -9.44 13.34
C PRO A 46 12.12 -9.19 11.87
N LEU A 47 11.12 -9.18 11.00
CA LEU A 47 11.28 -9.01 9.57
C LEU A 47 11.22 -7.53 9.16
N PRO A 48 12.10 -7.04 8.28
CA PRO A 48 12.01 -5.67 7.77
C PRO A 48 10.72 -5.45 6.98
N SER A 49 10.16 -4.24 7.07
CA SER A 49 8.96 -3.94 6.27
C SER A 49 9.30 -3.76 4.79
N VAL A 50 8.38 -4.17 3.89
CA VAL A 50 8.49 -3.90 2.44
C VAL A 50 8.80 -2.43 2.17
N THR A 51 8.12 -1.52 2.85
CA THR A 51 8.34 -0.07 2.69
C THR A 51 9.72 0.37 3.19
N THR A 52 10.28 -0.27 4.22
CA THR A 52 11.66 -0.05 4.67
C THR A 52 12.65 -0.49 3.60
N VAL A 53 12.49 -1.70 3.05
CA VAL A 53 13.35 -2.21 1.96
C VAL A 53 13.36 -1.24 0.80
N LEU A 54 12.18 -0.87 0.26
CA LEU A 54 12.04 0.04 -0.87
C LEU A 54 12.62 1.44 -0.60
N SER A 55 12.42 1.97 0.60
CA SER A 55 12.95 3.27 0.98
C SER A 55 14.49 3.29 1.04
N LYS A 56 15.08 2.24 1.62
CA LYS A 56 16.54 2.14 1.81
C LYS A 56 17.29 1.87 0.52
N THR A 57 16.67 1.17 -0.40
CA THR A 57 17.25 0.80 -1.71
C THR A 57 16.69 1.67 -2.85
N LYS A 58 16.12 2.83 -2.55
CA LYS A 58 15.59 3.75 -3.58
C LYS A 58 16.68 4.12 -4.60
N PRO A 59 16.39 4.06 -5.91
CA PRO A 59 17.35 4.42 -6.96
C PRO A 59 17.98 5.79 -6.74
N LYS A 60 19.26 5.94 -7.10
CA LYS A 60 20.03 7.19 -6.94
C LYS A 60 19.33 8.37 -7.62
N ALA A 61 18.83 8.19 -8.84
CA ALA A 61 18.13 9.23 -9.60
C ALA A 61 16.88 9.75 -8.86
N ASP A 62 16.13 8.86 -8.21
CA ASP A 62 14.93 9.22 -7.44
C ASP A 62 15.30 9.98 -6.17
N ARG A 63 16.36 9.53 -5.47
CA ARG A 63 16.89 10.25 -4.30
C ARG A 63 17.33 11.66 -4.67
N GLU A 64 18.12 11.80 -5.73
CA GLU A 64 18.58 13.11 -6.23
C GLU A 64 17.41 14.02 -6.66
N SER A 65 16.35 13.43 -7.26
CA SER A 65 15.14 14.18 -7.60
C SER A 65 14.44 14.74 -6.37
N ILE A 66 14.33 13.95 -5.30
CA ILE A 66 13.77 14.40 -4.03
C ILE A 66 14.62 15.50 -3.41
N GLU A 67 15.95 15.36 -3.42
CA GLU A 67 16.84 16.37 -2.87
C GLU A 67 16.78 17.70 -3.68
N ARG A 68 16.72 17.62 -5.01
CA ARG A 68 16.50 18.83 -5.84
C ARG A 68 15.18 19.52 -5.54
N TRP A 69 14.12 18.73 -5.33
CA TRP A 69 12.82 19.29 -4.93
C TRP A 69 12.88 19.95 -3.56
N LYS A 70 13.49 19.32 -2.56
CA LYS A 70 13.69 19.90 -1.21
C LYS A 70 14.49 21.20 -1.27
N ALA A 71 15.59 21.22 -2.04
CA ALA A 71 16.38 22.41 -2.23
C ALA A 71 15.58 23.57 -2.85
N LYS A 72 14.65 23.26 -3.77
CA LYS A 72 13.80 24.26 -4.43
C LYS A 72 12.73 24.85 -3.51
N VAL A 73 12.07 24.03 -2.68
CA VAL A 73 10.95 24.49 -1.84
C VAL A 73 11.38 24.90 -0.42
N GLY A 74 12.59 24.54 -0.02
CA GLY A 74 13.11 24.70 1.33
C GLY A 74 12.73 23.54 2.26
N GLU A 75 13.63 23.17 3.17
CA GLU A 75 13.50 21.99 4.02
C GLU A 75 12.26 22.05 4.93
N LYS A 76 11.99 23.19 5.53
CA LYS A 76 10.82 23.39 6.41
C LYS A 76 9.51 23.15 5.66
N GLU A 77 9.36 23.71 4.47
CA GLU A 77 8.15 23.55 3.66
C GLU A 77 8.05 22.12 3.10
N ALA A 78 9.17 21.52 2.68
CA ALA A 78 9.19 20.12 2.24
C ALA A 78 8.74 19.16 3.35
N ASN A 79 9.19 19.36 4.59
CA ASN A 79 8.77 18.57 5.74
C ASN A 79 7.29 18.79 6.06
N LYS A 80 6.79 20.01 5.99
CA LYS A 80 5.37 20.32 6.17
C LYS A 80 4.52 19.58 5.12
N ILE A 81 4.84 19.72 3.84
CA ILE A 81 4.12 19.05 2.74
C ILE A 81 4.10 17.53 2.94
N LYS A 82 5.23 16.93 3.36
CA LYS A 82 5.36 15.49 3.66
C LYS A 82 4.45 15.09 4.82
N ASN A 83 4.46 15.84 5.91
CA ASN A 83 3.68 15.53 7.11
C ASN A 83 2.17 15.67 6.85
N ASP A 84 1.75 16.75 6.18
CA ASP A 84 0.36 16.97 5.80
C ASP A 84 -0.14 15.84 4.86
N ALA A 85 0.69 15.42 3.91
CA ALA A 85 0.38 14.29 3.03
C ALA A 85 0.28 12.96 3.80
N ALA A 86 1.17 12.72 4.77
CA ALA A 86 1.14 11.52 5.59
C ALA A 86 -0.12 11.47 6.48
N ALA A 87 -0.45 12.58 7.15
CA ALA A 87 -1.65 12.69 7.99
C ALA A 87 -2.92 12.44 7.16
N ARG A 88 -3.06 13.12 6.02
CA ARG A 88 -4.19 12.93 5.11
C ARG A 88 -4.29 11.49 4.60
N GLY A 89 -3.15 10.87 4.24
CA GLY A 89 -3.10 9.49 3.81
C GLY A 89 -3.61 8.54 4.87
N THR A 90 -3.15 8.69 6.12
CA THR A 90 -3.60 7.86 7.25
C THR A 90 -5.11 7.96 7.45
N VAL A 91 -5.67 9.15 7.45
CA VAL A 91 -7.13 9.34 7.60
C VAL A 91 -7.88 8.73 6.40
N MET A 92 -7.40 8.93 5.17
CA MET A 92 -8.05 8.37 3.97
C MET A 92 -8.08 6.83 4.01
N HIS A 93 -6.98 6.16 4.40
CA HIS A 93 -6.94 4.70 4.54
C HIS A 93 -7.92 4.22 5.61
N GLY A 94 -7.93 4.86 6.80
CA GLY A 94 -8.87 4.51 7.87
C GLY A 94 -10.33 4.64 7.45
N LEU A 95 -10.68 5.67 6.66
CA LEU A 95 -12.03 5.85 6.13
C LEU A 95 -12.44 4.76 5.13
N ILE A 96 -11.52 4.32 4.27
CA ILE A 96 -11.79 3.22 3.32
C ILE A 96 -11.90 1.89 4.09
N GLU A 97 -11.02 1.65 5.06
CA GLU A 97 -11.08 0.48 5.94
C GLU A 97 -12.40 0.41 6.71
N ASP A 98 -12.82 1.52 7.35
CA ASP A 98 -14.09 1.59 8.06
C ASP A 98 -15.28 1.35 7.13
N TRP A 99 -15.26 1.89 5.90
CA TRP A 99 -16.28 1.61 4.91
C TRP A 99 -16.32 0.11 4.52
N LEU A 100 -15.16 -0.52 4.30
CA LEU A 100 -15.06 -1.96 4.01
C LEU A 100 -15.58 -2.81 5.17
N HIS A 101 -15.45 -2.34 6.40
CA HIS A 101 -16.00 -2.99 7.61
C HIS A 101 -17.43 -2.54 7.97
N SER A 102 -18.10 -1.73 7.14
CA SER A 102 -19.40 -1.11 7.42
C SER A 102 -19.45 -0.35 8.75
N LYS A 103 -18.33 0.26 9.12
CA LYS A 103 -18.22 1.14 10.27
C LYS A 103 -18.38 2.59 9.85
N TRP A 104 -18.84 3.40 10.81
CA TRP A 104 -18.93 4.85 10.62
C TRP A 104 -17.66 5.52 11.13
N HIS A 105 -17.17 6.45 10.32
CA HIS A 105 -16.08 7.32 10.72
C HIS A 105 -16.40 8.75 10.29
N LEU A 106 -16.29 9.69 11.23
CA LEU A 106 -16.50 11.10 10.96
C LEU A 106 -15.35 11.90 11.55
N ASP A 107 -14.54 12.47 10.70
CA ASP A 107 -13.48 13.41 11.05
C ASP A 107 -13.83 14.77 10.43
N MET A 108 -14.19 15.75 11.27
CA MET A 108 -14.63 17.09 10.88
C MET A 108 -13.48 18.09 10.74
N THR A 109 -12.23 17.67 10.98
CA THR A 109 -11.06 18.53 10.73
C THR A 109 -10.91 18.81 9.23
N ASP A 110 -10.19 19.86 8.84
CA ASP A 110 -9.93 20.17 7.44
C ASP A 110 -9.25 18.98 6.72
N THR A 111 -8.29 18.32 7.42
CA THR A 111 -7.63 17.11 6.91
C THR A 111 -8.62 15.97 6.76
N GLY A 112 -9.52 15.77 7.74
CA GLY A 112 -10.57 14.75 7.70
C GLY A 112 -11.53 14.97 6.54
N GLN A 113 -12.03 16.19 6.35
CA GLN A 113 -12.93 16.52 5.24
C GLN A 113 -12.27 16.31 3.87
N GLU A 114 -10.98 16.66 3.73
CA GLU A 114 -10.22 16.43 2.51
C GLU A 114 -10.05 14.92 2.26
N ALA A 115 -9.65 14.17 3.28
CA ALA A 115 -9.49 12.72 3.22
C ALA A 115 -10.82 12.01 2.89
N HIS A 116 -11.96 12.46 3.45
CA HIS A 116 -13.28 11.96 3.11
C HIS A 116 -13.62 12.12 1.63
N ARG A 117 -13.36 13.30 1.05
CA ARG A 117 -13.59 13.49 -0.39
C ARG A 117 -12.79 12.52 -1.22
N MET A 118 -11.51 12.32 -0.88
CA MET A 118 -10.61 11.42 -1.60
C MET A 118 -11.01 9.95 -1.43
N ALA A 119 -11.33 9.51 -0.21
CA ALA A 119 -11.82 8.17 0.08
C ALA A 119 -13.11 7.86 -0.71
N ASN A 120 -14.08 8.77 -0.71
CA ASN A 120 -15.32 8.61 -1.47
C ASN A 120 -15.07 8.47 -2.98
N VAL A 121 -14.11 9.19 -3.53
CA VAL A 121 -13.74 9.06 -4.95
C VAL A 121 -13.17 7.66 -5.23
N ILE A 122 -12.25 7.17 -4.40
CA ILE A 122 -11.68 5.82 -4.53
C ILE A 122 -12.78 4.75 -4.39
N ILE A 123 -13.63 4.86 -3.38
CA ILE A 123 -14.72 3.92 -3.15
C ILE A 123 -15.66 3.87 -4.36
N ARG A 124 -16.16 5.03 -4.80
CA ARG A 124 -17.18 5.10 -5.86
C ARG A 124 -16.64 4.75 -7.23
N GLN A 125 -15.38 5.01 -7.53
CA GLN A 125 -14.84 4.79 -8.87
C GLN A 125 -13.95 3.54 -8.97
N GLY A 126 -13.34 3.11 -7.87
CA GLY A 126 -12.38 2.02 -7.86
C GLY A 126 -12.86 0.73 -7.19
N LEU A 127 -13.70 0.83 -6.15
CA LEU A 127 -14.15 -0.33 -5.37
C LEU A 127 -15.62 -0.68 -5.64
N ASN A 128 -16.47 0.31 -5.82
CA ASN A 128 -17.93 0.14 -6.03
C ASN A 128 -18.41 0.93 -7.24
N GLY A 129 -17.58 1.03 -8.27
CA GLY A 129 -17.94 1.74 -9.49
C GLY A 129 -18.64 0.85 -10.50
N GLU A 130 -19.37 1.47 -11.43
CA GLU A 130 -19.99 0.77 -12.55
C GLU A 130 -18.95 0.15 -13.50
N ARG A 131 -17.80 0.78 -13.62
CA ARG A 131 -16.74 0.35 -14.55
C ARG A 131 -15.71 -0.55 -13.90
N TYR A 132 -15.37 -0.30 -12.63
CA TYR A 132 -14.40 -1.06 -11.88
C TYR A 132 -14.93 -1.36 -10.49
N GLY A 133 -14.62 -2.53 -9.98
CA GLY A 133 -15.08 -2.90 -8.65
C GLY A 133 -14.45 -4.17 -8.11
N ILE A 134 -14.77 -4.43 -6.84
CA ILE A 134 -14.42 -5.65 -6.13
C ILE A 134 -15.64 -6.56 -6.03
N GLN A 135 -15.42 -7.88 -5.96
CA GLN A 135 -16.51 -8.85 -5.75
C GLN A 135 -16.32 -9.67 -4.48
N LYS A 136 -15.12 -10.19 -4.24
CA LYS A 136 -14.79 -11.00 -3.07
C LYS A 136 -13.66 -10.32 -2.31
N VAL A 137 -13.83 -10.15 -1.03
CA VAL A 137 -12.83 -9.57 -0.13
C VAL A 137 -12.24 -10.69 0.71
N TYR A 138 -10.91 -10.82 0.72
CA TYR A 138 -10.18 -11.84 1.45
C TYR A 138 -9.38 -11.28 2.61
N GLY A 139 -8.99 -10.01 2.56
CA GLY A 139 -8.26 -9.36 3.64
C GLY A 139 -8.31 -7.84 3.55
N ILE A 140 -8.45 -7.18 4.68
CA ILE A 140 -8.46 -5.72 4.85
C ILE A 140 -7.35 -5.40 5.85
N GLU A 141 -6.42 -4.47 5.52
CA GLU A 141 -5.23 -4.18 6.33
C GLU A 141 -4.49 -5.45 6.76
N ALA A 142 -4.45 -6.43 5.84
CA ALA A 142 -3.95 -7.76 6.12
C ALA A 142 -2.43 -7.77 6.23
N THR A 143 -1.92 -8.27 7.37
CA THR A 143 -0.48 -8.50 7.50
C THR A 143 -0.05 -9.70 6.68
N LEU A 144 0.95 -9.48 5.84
CA LEU A 144 1.58 -10.49 4.99
C LEU A 144 3.07 -10.57 5.32
N TYR A 145 3.63 -11.78 5.21
CA TYR A 145 5.07 -11.96 5.34
C TYR A 145 5.58 -13.03 4.37
N TYR A 146 6.78 -12.84 3.91
CA TYR A 146 7.53 -13.90 3.23
C TYR A 146 8.48 -14.50 4.26
N PRO A 147 8.36 -15.81 4.57
CA PRO A 147 9.10 -16.45 5.66
C PRO A 147 10.60 -16.11 5.63
N GLY A 148 11.13 -15.63 6.76
CA GLY A 148 12.53 -15.29 6.94
C GLY A 148 13.02 -14.03 6.22
N LEU A 149 12.20 -13.34 5.40
CA LEU A 149 12.71 -12.30 4.50
C LEU A 149 12.12 -10.90 4.74
N TYR A 150 10.82 -10.74 4.75
CA TYR A 150 10.18 -9.43 4.90
C TYR A 150 8.70 -9.57 5.32
N ALA A 151 8.14 -8.47 5.80
CA ALA A 151 6.72 -8.41 6.12
C ALA A 151 6.12 -7.05 5.76
N GLY A 152 4.79 -6.93 5.83
CA GLY A 152 4.08 -5.69 5.65
C GLY A 152 2.58 -5.83 5.79
N SER A 153 1.83 -4.74 5.59
CA SER A 153 0.37 -4.75 5.57
C SER A 153 -0.10 -4.36 4.17
N ALA A 154 -0.95 -5.19 3.58
CA ALA A 154 -1.65 -4.89 2.34
C ALA A 154 -2.99 -4.22 2.67
N ASP A 155 -3.30 -3.10 2.04
CA ASP A 155 -4.51 -2.34 2.33
C ASP A 155 -5.77 -3.20 2.05
N LEU A 156 -5.77 -3.92 0.92
CA LEU A 156 -6.89 -4.78 0.54
C LEU A 156 -6.42 -5.95 -0.33
N ILE A 157 -6.93 -7.15 -0.01
CA ILE A 157 -6.82 -8.36 -0.82
C ILE A 157 -8.22 -8.74 -1.27
N ALA A 158 -8.48 -8.64 -2.57
CA ALA A 158 -9.80 -8.85 -3.13
C ALA A 158 -9.72 -9.29 -4.59
N THR A 159 -10.83 -9.85 -5.10
CA THR A 159 -10.96 -9.95 -6.56
C THR A 159 -11.36 -8.59 -7.11
N TRP A 160 -10.61 -8.10 -8.09
CA TRP A 160 -10.83 -6.81 -8.74
C TRP A 160 -10.82 -6.95 -10.27
N GLY A 161 -11.69 -6.20 -10.91
CA GLY A 161 -11.78 -6.24 -12.38
C GLY A 161 -12.74 -5.22 -12.96
N THR A 162 -12.95 -5.32 -14.27
CA THR A 162 -13.85 -4.45 -15.02
C THR A 162 -15.27 -5.02 -15.05
N GLY A 163 -16.26 -4.15 -14.89
CA GLY A 163 -17.67 -4.48 -14.96
C GLY A 163 -18.22 -5.15 -13.70
N THR A 164 -19.55 -5.04 -13.54
CA THR A 164 -20.28 -5.62 -12.41
C THR A 164 -20.72 -7.07 -12.66
N VAL A 165 -20.50 -7.62 -13.86
CA VAL A 165 -21.39 -8.68 -14.37
C VAL A 165 -20.72 -10.03 -14.58
N LYS A 166 -19.40 -10.13 -14.73
CA LYS A 166 -18.79 -11.44 -15.01
C LYS A 166 -17.64 -11.72 -14.05
N GLU A 167 -17.82 -12.70 -13.19
CA GLU A 167 -16.84 -13.23 -12.27
C GLU A 167 -15.51 -13.59 -12.95
N SER A 168 -15.55 -13.99 -14.22
CA SER A 168 -14.40 -14.33 -15.05
C SER A 168 -13.47 -13.15 -15.38
N LEU A 169 -13.88 -11.91 -15.16
CA LEU A 169 -13.09 -10.71 -15.41
C LEU A 169 -12.45 -10.16 -14.13
N HIS A 170 -12.74 -10.75 -12.98
CA HIS A 170 -12.18 -10.34 -11.69
C HIS A 170 -11.06 -11.29 -11.28
N LYS A 171 -9.88 -10.74 -11.04
CA LYS A 171 -8.69 -11.48 -10.61
C LYS A 171 -8.38 -11.20 -9.15
N LEU A 172 -7.91 -12.22 -8.42
CA LEU A 172 -7.35 -12.03 -7.09
C LEU A 172 -6.17 -11.05 -7.18
N SER A 173 -6.23 -9.98 -6.40
CA SER A 173 -5.36 -8.83 -6.54
C SER A 173 -4.89 -8.31 -5.19
N ILE A 174 -3.68 -7.79 -5.16
CA ILE A 174 -3.24 -6.86 -4.12
C ILE A 174 -3.66 -5.45 -4.55
N ILE A 175 -4.47 -4.81 -3.73
CA ILE A 175 -4.99 -3.46 -3.99
C ILE A 175 -4.41 -2.51 -2.95
N ASP A 176 -3.86 -1.39 -3.41
CA ASP A 176 -3.18 -0.42 -2.58
C ASP A 176 -3.78 0.98 -2.84
N PHE A 177 -4.12 1.69 -1.77
CA PHE A 177 -4.74 3.01 -1.84
C PHE A 177 -3.69 4.10 -1.72
N LYS A 178 -3.73 5.08 -2.59
CA LYS A 178 -2.79 6.19 -2.56
C LYS A 178 -3.49 7.54 -2.70
N GLN A 179 -3.12 8.46 -1.86
CA GLN A 179 -3.43 9.87 -2.03
C GLN A 179 -2.22 10.62 -2.64
N THR A 180 -2.49 11.67 -3.38
CA THR A 180 -1.44 12.49 -3.97
C THR A 180 -1.86 13.95 -4.05
N ASN A 181 -0.89 14.85 -4.12
CA ASN A 181 -1.18 16.27 -4.29
C ASN A 181 -1.57 16.62 -5.74
N LYS A 182 -1.10 15.83 -6.72
CA LYS A 182 -1.38 16.01 -8.16
C LYS A 182 -1.41 14.64 -8.84
N PRO A 183 -2.12 14.48 -9.96
CA PRO A 183 -2.11 13.24 -10.73
C PRO A 183 -0.70 12.75 -11.02
N LYS A 184 -0.51 11.43 -11.05
CA LYS A 184 0.78 10.76 -11.29
C LYS A 184 0.85 10.14 -12.68
N GLN A 185 2.06 10.09 -13.24
CA GLN A 185 2.35 9.26 -14.39
C GLN A 185 2.78 7.86 -13.94
N ARG A 186 2.47 6.84 -14.73
CA ARG A 186 2.83 5.44 -14.44
C ARG A 186 4.33 5.28 -14.13
N ALA A 187 5.19 5.96 -14.88
CA ALA A 187 6.63 5.90 -14.67
C ALA A 187 7.13 6.39 -13.30
N TRP A 188 6.30 7.15 -12.57
CA TRP A 188 6.70 7.71 -11.27
C TRP A 188 6.27 6.84 -10.07
N ILE A 189 5.56 5.76 -10.31
CA ILE A 189 4.96 4.91 -9.27
C ILE A 189 5.53 3.48 -9.25
N GLY A 190 6.74 3.30 -9.78
CA GLY A 190 7.39 1.98 -9.83
C GLY A 190 7.48 1.30 -8.46
N ASP A 191 7.84 2.03 -7.40
CA ASP A 191 7.91 1.47 -6.03
C ASP A 191 6.54 0.95 -5.53
N TYR A 192 5.40 1.49 -5.99
CA TYR A 192 4.07 0.97 -5.62
C TYR A 192 3.81 -0.38 -6.30
N PHE A 193 4.27 -0.56 -7.53
CA PHE A 193 4.20 -1.85 -8.21
C PHE A 193 5.09 -2.90 -7.54
N LEU A 194 6.30 -2.51 -7.09
CA LEU A 194 7.19 -3.39 -6.33
C LEU A 194 6.58 -3.77 -4.97
N GLN A 195 5.90 -2.83 -4.31
CA GLN A 195 5.17 -3.08 -3.07
C GLN A 195 4.06 -4.11 -3.27
N SER A 196 3.22 -3.95 -4.30
CA SER A 196 2.17 -4.91 -4.63
C SER A 196 2.73 -6.28 -4.98
N ALA A 197 3.83 -6.34 -5.73
CA ALA A 197 4.51 -7.58 -6.10
C ALA A 197 5.08 -8.31 -4.87
N ALA A 198 5.68 -7.58 -3.92
CA ALA A 198 6.16 -8.13 -2.66
C ALA A 198 5.01 -8.74 -1.85
N TYR A 199 3.88 -8.06 -1.73
CA TYR A 199 2.73 -8.59 -1.01
C TYR A 199 2.11 -9.80 -1.70
N ALA A 200 2.05 -9.81 -3.02
CA ALA A 200 1.60 -10.98 -3.78
C ALA A 200 2.50 -12.20 -3.51
N MET A 201 3.83 -12.05 -3.59
CA MET A 201 4.77 -13.14 -3.28
C MET A 201 4.64 -13.62 -1.84
N ALA A 202 4.45 -12.73 -0.88
CA ALA A 202 4.25 -13.09 0.51
C ALA A 202 2.96 -13.90 0.71
N HIS A 203 1.86 -13.48 0.09
CA HIS A 203 0.59 -14.20 0.14
C HIS A 203 0.71 -15.57 -0.55
N ASP A 204 1.32 -15.61 -1.73
CA ASP A 204 1.54 -16.86 -2.48
C ASP A 204 2.38 -17.86 -1.67
N ALA A 205 3.43 -17.39 -0.98
CA ALA A 205 4.32 -18.25 -0.19
C ALA A 205 3.65 -18.89 1.03
N VAL A 206 2.74 -18.16 1.69
CA VAL A 206 2.09 -18.63 2.93
C VAL A 206 0.80 -19.39 2.65
N TYR A 207 0.03 -18.95 1.66
CA TYR A 207 -1.32 -19.49 1.40
C TYR A 207 -1.42 -20.33 0.13
N GLY A 208 -0.32 -20.51 -0.62
CA GLY A 208 -0.30 -21.31 -1.84
C GLY A 208 -1.13 -20.72 -2.99
N THR A 209 -1.38 -19.41 -2.97
CA THR A 209 -2.09 -18.71 -4.04
C THR A 209 -1.17 -18.44 -5.24
N ASN A 210 -1.75 -17.89 -6.30
CA ASN A 210 -1.01 -17.36 -7.43
C ASN A 210 -1.60 -15.99 -7.80
N ILE A 211 -1.17 -14.95 -7.08
CA ILE A 211 -1.62 -13.59 -7.34
C ILE A 211 -0.81 -13.00 -8.50
N GLU A 212 -1.50 -12.68 -9.60
CA GLU A 212 -0.90 -12.19 -10.84
C GLU A 212 -1.27 -10.74 -11.17
N GLN A 213 -1.96 -10.04 -10.24
CA GLN A 213 -2.40 -8.66 -10.44
C GLN A 213 -2.13 -7.79 -9.21
N GLY A 214 -1.56 -6.62 -9.46
CA GLY A 214 -1.50 -5.51 -8.50
C GLY A 214 -2.33 -4.32 -9.00
N VAL A 215 -3.04 -3.65 -8.11
CA VAL A 215 -3.91 -2.52 -8.43
C VAL A 215 -3.59 -1.35 -7.50
N ILE A 216 -3.30 -0.19 -8.06
CA ILE A 216 -3.12 1.05 -7.31
C ILE A 216 -4.34 1.93 -7.59
N LEU A 217 -5.14 2.22 -6.58
CA LEU A 217 -6.26 3.14 -6.65
C LEU A 217 -5.85 4.46 -6.00
N MET A 218 -5.85 5.53 -6.79
CA MET A 218 -5.27 6.80 -6.40
C MET A 218 -6.27 7.95 -6.58
N CYS A 219 -6.29 8.85 -5.59
CA CYS A 219 -7.00 10.11 -5.71
C CYS A 219 -6.07 11.29 -5.43
N SER A 220 -6.13 12.32 -6.27
CA SER A 220 -5.42 13.58 -6.01
C SER A 220 -6.31 14.57 -5.24
N ARG A 221 -5.69 15.61 -4.66
CA ARG A 221 -6.39 16.59 -3.80
C ARG A 221 -7.55 17.30 -4.49
N ASP A 222 -7.48 17.46 -5.81
CA ASP A 222 -8.54 18.02 -6.63
C ASP A 222 -9.66 17.02 -6.99
N GLY A 223 -9.60 15.79 -6.44
CA GLY A 223 -10.61 14.75 -6.65
C GLY A 223 -10.43 13.96 -7.94
N PHE A 224 -9.29 14.06 -8.60
CA PHE A 224 -9.03 13.29 -9.81
C PHE A 224 -8.66 11.85 -9.47
N PHE A 225 -9.48 10.90 -9.93
CA PHE A 225 -9.26 9.47 -9.75
C PHE A 225 -8.30 8.92 -10.80
N GLN A 226 -7.38 8.08 -10.35
CA GLN A 226 -6.52 7.28 -11.21
C GLN A 226 -6.50 5.84 -10.70
N HIS A 227 -6.46 4.90 -11.61
CA HIS A 227 -6.13 3.51 -11.30
C HIS A 227 -4.98 3.05 -12.18
N PHE A 228 -4.12 2.23 -11.62
CA PHE A 228 -3.01 1.61 -12.34
C PHE A 228 -3.03 0.13 -12.04
N VAL A 229 -3.10 -0.67 -13.10
CA VAL A 229 -3.06 -2.12 -13.02
C VAL A 229 -1.70 -2.58 -13.53
N ILE A 230 -1.08 -3.50 -12.80
CA ILE A 230 0.11 -4.23 -13.24
C ILE A 230 -0.21 -5.72 -13.22
N GLU A 231 0.00 -6.41 -14.33
CA GLU A 231 -0.31 -7.83 -14.50
C GLU A 231 0.60 -8.49 -15.54
N GLY A 232 0.51 -9.82 -15.67
CA GLY A 232 1.26 -10.59 -16.68
C GLY A 232 2.76 -10.44 -16.52
N GLU A 233 3.48 -10.25 -17.64
CA GLU A 233 4.94 -10.16 -17.65
C GLU A 233 5.47 -8.98 -16.84
N GLU A 234 4.79 -7.83 -16.90
CA GLU A 234 5.18 -6.65 -16.13
C GLU A 234 5.13 -6.93 -14.62
N PHE A 235 4.11 -7.67 -14.14
CA PHE A 235 4.01 -8.04 -12.73
C PHE A 235 5.06 -9.06 -12.32
N ARG A 236 5.36 -10.04 -13.18
CA ARG A 236 6.47 -10.96 -12.94
C ARG A 236 7.80 -10.21 -12.83
N GLN A 237 8.06 -9.27 -13.74
CA GLN A 237 9.27 -8.44 -13.67
C GLN A 237 9.31 -7.59 -12.40
N ALA A 238 8.17 -7.08 -11.92
CA ALA A 238 8.11 -6.36 -10.64
C ALA A 238 8.46 -7.28 -9.45
N LYS A 239 8.02 -8.54 -9.45
CA LYS A 239 8.43 -9.55 -8.45
C LYS A 239 9.97 -9.73 -8.45
N TYR A 240 10.59 -9.92 -9.61
CA TYR A 240 12.06 -10.03 -9.72
C TYR A 240 12.79 -8.75 -9.29
N ASN A 241 12.30 -7.60 -9.70
CA ASN A 241 12.90 -6.32 -9.34
C ASN A 241 12.84 -6.08 -7.82
N PHE A 242 11.74 -6.48 -7.16
CA PHE A 242 11.66 -6.40 -5.70
C PHE A 242 12.69 -7.32 -5.02
N LEU A 243 12.88 -8.54 -5.51
CA LEU A 243 13.90 -9.47 -4.99
C LEU A 243 15.32 -8.88 -5.13
N GLY A 244 15.59 -8.21 -6.23
CA GLY A 244 16.85 -7.47 -6.41
C GLY A 244 17.05 -6.38 -5.36
N ARG A 245 16.01 -5.58 -5.09
CA ARG A 245 16.01 -4.56 -4.03
C ARG A 245 16.17 -5.17 -2.63
N LEU A 246 15.55 -6.31 -2.39
CA LEU A 246 15.68 -7.05 -1.12
C LEU A 246 17.12 -7.54 -0.90
N SER A 247 17.73 -8.11 -1.93
CA SER A 247 19.14 -8.54 -1.90
C SER A 247 20.09 -7.36 -1.61
N GLU A 248 19.88 -6.21 -2.28
CA GLU A 248 20.65 -4.98 -2.02
C GLU A 248 20.49 -4.51 -0.56
N PHE A 249 19.25 -4.57 -0.05
CA PHE A 249 18.97 -4.20 1.33
C PHE A 249 19.77 -5.04 2.33
N TYR A 250 19.73 -6.36 2.24
CA TYR A 250 20.46 -7.26 3.14
C TYR A 250 21.97 -7.11 3.00
N SER A 251 22.51 -7.03 1.78
CA SER A 251 23.94 -6.80 1.55
C SER A 251 24.43 -5.49 2.18
N SER A 252 23.61 -4.45 2.19
CA SER A 252 23.95 -3.18 2.83
C SER A 252 23.97 -3.26 4.36
N MET A 253 23.13 -4.13 4.95
CA MET A 253 23.10 -4.35 6.41
C MET A 253 24.33 -5.12 6.88
N ASP A 254 24.74 -6.17 6.16
CA ASP A 254 25.94 -6.97 6.47
C ASP A 254 27.21 -6.14 6.42
N ASN A 255 27.36 -5.29 5.41
CA ASN A 255 28.50 -4.38 5.29
C ASN A 255 28.58 -3.38 6.46
N ASN A 256 27.45 -2.86 6.93
CA ASN A 256 27.42 -1.96 8.08
C ASN A 256 27.78 -2.69 9.40
N SER A 257 27.34 -3.94 9.56
CA SER A 257 27.67 -4.76 10.73
C SER A 257 29.18 -5.06 10.79
N ASN A 258 29.80 -5.40 9.66
CA ASN A 258 31.22 -5.67 9.57
C ASN A 258 32.07 -4.41 9.78
N ALA A 259 31.62 -3.23 9.33
CA ALA A 259 32.32 -1.96 9.57
C ALA A 259 32.30 -1.55 11.05
N LEU A 260 31.24 -1.85 11.79
CA LEU A 260 31.17 -1.58 13.23
C LEU A 260 32.10 -2.50 14.05
N VAL A 261 32.28 -3.75 13.62
CA VAL A 261 33.17 -4.71 14.27
C VAL A 261 34.62 -4.38 13.99
N SER A 262 34.99 -3.90 12.81
CA SER A 262 36.35 -3.54 12.41
C SER A 262 36.82 -2.17 12.91
N GLY A 263 35.92 -1.30 13.36
CA GLY A 263 36.23 0.03 13.90
C GLY A 263 36.43 0.08 15.44
N ALA A 264 36.27 -1.06 16.12
CA ALA A 264 36.40 -1.18 17.58
C ALA A 264 37.71 -1.84 18.03
N GLY A 265 38.73 -1.88 17.14
CA GLY A 265 40.08 -2.42 17.40
C GLY A 265 41.12 -1.34 17.64
#